data_8b43ae9b371856cf5f1c0a531f8af88c
#
_entry.id   8b43ae9b371856cf5f1c0a531f8af88c
#
_cell.length_a   1.000
_cell.length_b   1.000
_cell.length_c   1.000
_cell.angle_alpha   90.00
_cell.angle_beta   90.00
_cell.angle_gamma   90.00
#
_symmetry.space_group_name_H-M   'P 1'
#
loop_
_entity.id
_entity.type
_entity.pdbx_description
1 polymer ?
#
loop_
_entity_poly.entity_id
_entity_poly.type
_entity_poly.pdbx_seq_one_letter_code
_entity_poly.pdbx_strand_id
1 'polypeptide(L)'
;MLSAFISSMRTVDLRRKILFTLGIVLLYRLGAALPSPGVNYPNVQQCIKEASGGEAGQIYSLINLFSGGSLLKLTVFAVGVMPYITASIIVQLLTVVIPRFEELRKEGQAGQAKMTQYTRYLAIALAILQATSIVALAANGGLLQGCSLDIIADQSIFTLVVIVLVMTSGAALVMWMGELITERGIGNGMSLLIFVGIAARIPAEGKTILDSRGGVIFAAVCAAALAIIVGVVFVEQGQRRIPVQYAKRMVGRRMYGGTSTYLPLKVNQAGVIPVIFASSLIYIPHLITQLVRSGRGGVGNTWWDKFVGTYLSDSSDPVYIGIYFGLIIFFTYFYVSVTFNPDERADEMKKFGGFIPGIRPGRPTADYLRYVLNRITLPGSIYLGVIAVLPNLFLQIGNGGGVQNLPFGGTAVLIMIGVGLDTVKQIESQLMQRNYEGFLK
;
A
#
# COMPACT_ATOMS: atom_id res chain seq x y z
N MET A 1 1.72 23.76 -4.48
CA MET A 1 2.55 22.54 -4.43
C MET A 1 3.99 22.77 -4.89
N LEU A 2 4.26 23.21 -6.12
CA LEU A 2 5.64 23.46 -6.58
C LEU A 2 6.38 24.52 -5.73
N SER A 3 5.72 25.61 -5.36
CA SER A 3 6.27 26.64 -4.47
C SER A 3 6.62 26.10 -3.07
N ALA A 4 5.77 25.23 -2.51
CA ALA A 4 6.02 24.57 -1.23
C ALA A 4 7.25 23.63 -1.30
N PHE A 5 7.41 22.89 -2.39
CA PHE A 5 8.58 22.03 -2.61
C PHE A 5 9.87 22.84 -2.75
N ILE A 6 9.86 23.94 -3.51
CA ILE A 6 11.01 24.84 -3.65
C ILE A 6 11.38 25.48 -2.29
N SER A 7 10.37 25.91 -1.51
CA SER A 7 10.58 26.47 -0.17
C SER A 7 11.11 25.42 0.82
N SER A 8 10.71 24.15 0.69
CA SER A 8 11.19 23.07 1.53
C SER A 8 12.68 22.77 1.33
N MET A 9 13.18 22.93 0.10
CA MET A 9 14.60 22.76 -0.22
C MET A 9 15.49 23.90 0.33
N ARG A 10 14.90 25.07 0.62
CA ARG A 10 15.63 26.18 1.25
C ARG A 10 15.81 26.00 2.75
N THR A 11 14.93 25.26 3.42
CA THR A 11 15.04 24.98 4.87
C THR A 11 16.00 23.81 5.12
N VAL A 12 17.06 24.06 5.90
CA VAL A 12 18.19 23.10 6.12
C VAL A 12 17.71 21.76 6.65
N ASP A 13 16.81 21.75 7.64
CA ASP A 13 16.36 20.51 8.28
C ASP A 13 15.43 19.70 7.37
N LEU A 14 14.56 20.38 6.64
CA LEU A 14 13.65 19.69 5.72
C LEU A 14 14.43 19.14 4.53
N ARG A 15 15.43 19.88 4.05
CA ARG A 15 16.37 19.41 3.03
C ARG A 15 17.13 18.17 3.49
N ARG A 16 17.60 18.11 4.74
CA ARG A 16 18.28 16.92 5.30
C ARG A 16 17.35 15.71 5.31
N LYS A 17 16.10 15.88 5.74
CA LYS A 17 15.10 14.80 5.73
C LYS A 17 14.78 14.31 4.31
N ILE A 18 14.62 15.23 3.34
CA ILE A 18 14.38 14.87 1.94
C ILE A 18 15.57 14.11 1.36
N LEU A 19 16.81 14.61 1.56
CA LEU A 19 18.01 13.94 1.07
C LEU A 19 18.21 12.56 1.72
N PHE A 20 17.92 12.43 3.00
CA PHE A 20 17.95 11.16 3.70
C PHE A 20 16.95 10.15 3.09
N THR A 21 15.70 10.58 2.85
CA THR A 21 14.68 9.77 2.21
C THR A 21 15.10 9.34 0.81
N LEU A 22 15.62 10.27 0.00
CA LEU A 22 16.13 9.97 -1.34
C LEU A 22 17.32 9.01 -1.30
N GLY A 23 18.22 9.13 -0.32
CA GLY A 23 19.33 8.21 -0.11
C GLY A 23 18.87 6.78 0.17
N ILE A 24 17.87 6.60 1.04
CA ILE A 24 17.29 5.28 1.31
C ILE A 24 16.56 4.72 0.08
N VAL A 25 15.82 5.56 -0.65
CA VAL A 25 15.17 5.17 -1.91
C VAL A 25 16.19 4.67 -2.94
N LEU A 26 17.32 5.33 -3.05
CA LEU A 26 18.41 4.90 -3.95
C LEU A 26 18.99 3.56 -3.52
N LEU A 27 19.24 3.34 -2.22
CA LEU A 27 19.68 2.06 -1.69
C LEU A 27 18.67 0.94 -1.94
N TYR A 28 17.38 1.23 -1.74
CA TYR A 28 16.31 0.29 -2.07
C TYR A 28 16.31 -0.10 -3.55
N ARG A 29 16.51 0.86 -4.46
CA ARG A 29 16.58 0.59 -5.89
C ARG A 29 17.81 -0.22 -6.30
N LEU A 30 18.95 0.03 -5.66
CA LEU A 30 20.16 -0.77 -5.87
C LEU A 30 19.94 -2.23 -5.44
N GLY A 31 19.39 -2.47 -4.25
CA GLY A 31 19.10 -3.83 -3.77
C GLY A 31 18.03 -4.55 -4.61
N ALA A 32 17.07 -3.82 -5.17
CA ALA A 32 16.08 -4.35 -6.10
C ALA A 32 16.67 -4.73 -7.48
N ALA A 33 17.85 -4.26 -7.80
CA ALA A 33 18.57 -4.60 -9.04
C ALA A 33 19.58 -5.74 -8.86
N LEU A 34 20.01 -6.04 -7.62
CA LEU A 34 21.00 -7.08 -7.32
C LEU A 34 20.34 -8.47 -7.33
N PRO A 35 20.74 -9.41 -8.20
CA PRO A 35 20.23 -10.77 -8.18
C PRO A 35 20.69 -11.53 -6.93
N SER A 36 19.88 -12.46 -6.44
CA SER A 36 20.27 -13.35 -5.35
C SER A 36 21.38 -14.29 -5.76
N PRO A 37 22.32 -14.64 -4.84
CA PRO A 37 23.35 -15.63 -5.13
C PRO A 37 22.74 -16.98 -5.55
N GLY A 38 23.30 -17.64 -6.57
CA GLY A 38 22.81 -18.91 -7.10
C GLY A 38 21.71 -18.79 -8.17
N VAL A 39 21.26 -17.59 -8.50
CA VAL A 39 20.30 -17.33 -9.59
C VAL A 39 21.02 -17.02 -10.90
N ASN A 40 20.66 -17.72 -11.97
CA ASN A 40 21.18 -17.45 -13.30
C ASN A 40 20.46 -16.28 -13.95
N TYR A 41 20.96 -15.07 -13.73
CA TYR A 41 20.32 -13.83 -14.18
C TYR A 41 20.11 -13.73 -15.71
N PRO A 42 21.04 -14.15 -16.59
CA PRO A 42 20.80 -14.20 -18.04
C PRO A 42 19.59 -15.05 -18.42
N ASN A 43 19.47 -16.27 -17.84
CA ASN A 43 18.35 -17.16 -18.11
C ASN A 43 17.02 -16.54 -17.61
N VAL A 44 17.02 -15.92 -16.44
CA VAL A 44 15.85 -15.20 -15.92
C VAL A 44 15.38 -14.10 -16.87
N GLN A 45 16.31 -13.31 -17.42
CA GLN A 45 15.94 -12.26 -18.38
C GLN A 45 15.37 -12.81 -19.68
N GLN A 46 15.89 -13.92 -20.16
CA GLN A 46 15.39 -14.58 -21.36
C GLN A 46 14.00 -15.17 -21.11
N CYS A 47 13.81 -15.86 -19.99
CA CYS A 47 12.52 -16.39 -19.57
C CYS A 47 11.43 -15.31 -19.39
N ILE A 48 11.78 -14.14 -18.85
CA ILE A 48 10.83 -13.02 -18.73
C ILE A 48 10.36 -12.54 -20.11
N LYS A 49 11.23 -12.53 -21.11
CA LYS A 49 10.86 -12.14 -22.48
C LYS A 49 9.95 -13.17 -23.15
N GLU A 50 10.18 -14.45 -22.89
CA GLU A 50 9.41 -15.56 -23.47
C GLU A 50 8.06 -15.76 -22.76
N ALA A 51 8.02 -15.60 -21.42
CA ALA A 51 6.84 -15.85 -20.59
C ALA A 51 5.79 -14.72 -20.59
N SER A 52 6.02 -13.61 -21.29
CA SER A 52 5.11 -12.47 -21.31
C SER A 52 3.72 -12.74 -21.93
N GLY A 53 3.39 -13.97 -22.34
CA GLY A 53 2.17 -14.35 -23.03
C GLY A 53 1.20 -15.32 -22.32
N GLY A 54 1.42 -15.71 -21.05
CA GLY A 54 0.61 -16.75 -20.39
C GLY A 54 -0.33 -16.25 -19.28
N GLU A 55 -1.43 -17.01 -19.03
CA GLU A 55 -2.47 -16.69 -18.00
C GLU A 55 -1.93 -16.59 -16.56
N ALA A 56 -0.91 -17.35 -16.22
CA ALA A 56 -0.24 -17.26 -14.91
C ALA A 56 0.53 -15.93 -14.71
N GLY A 57 0.79 -15.19 -15.77
CA GLY A 57 1.48 -13.89 -15.73
C GLY A 57 0.72 -12.80 -14.94
N GLN A 58 -0.60 -12.88 -14.83
CA GLN A 58 -1.40 -11.82 -14.23
C GLN A 58 -1.20 -11.70 -12.70
N ILE A 59 -1.18 -12.82 -11.98
CA ILE A 59 -1.01 -12.84 -10.53
C ILE A 59 0.43 -12.46 -10.17
N TYR A 60 1.39 -13.00 -10.91
CA TYR A 60 2.80 -12.63 -10.73
C TYR A 60 3.04 -11.15 -11.07
N SER A 61 2.28 -10.57 -11.99
CA SER A 61 2.39 -9.14 -12.31
C SER A 61 1.92 -8.25 -11.16
N LEU A 62 0.86 -8.63 -10.43
CA LEU A 62 0.41 -7.91 -9.24
C LEU A 62 1.46 -7.97 -8.12
N ILE A 63 1.99 -9.16 -7.82
CA ILE A 63 3.03 -9.31 -6.79
C ILE A 63 4.30 -8.57 -7.20
N ASN A 64 4.66 -8.68 -8.47
CA ASN A 64 5.80 -7.99 -9.04
C ASN A 64 5.62 -6.46 -9.01
N LEU A 65 4.38 -5.96 -9.06
CA LEU A 65 4.06 -4.54 -8.89
C LEU A 65 4.49 -4.05 -7.50
N PHE A 66 4.10 -4.76 -6.44
CA PHE A 66 4.44 -4.38 -5.06
C PHE A 66 5.92 -4.58 -4.72
N SER A 67 6.60 -5.51 -5.38
CA SER A 67 8.05 -5.70 -5.24
C SER A 67 8.89 -4.77 -6.14
N GLY A 68 8.24 -3.89 -6.92
CA GLY A 68 8.93 -2.96 -7.82
C GLY A 68 9.67 -3.63 -8.99
N GLY A 69 9.23 -4.82 -9.42
CA GLY A 69 9.87 -5.59 -10.49
C GLY A 69 10.97 -6.55 -10.02
N SER A 70 11.16 -6.66 -8.71
CA SER A 70 12.24 -7.46 -8.11
C SER A 70 11.93 -8.96 -8.06
N LEU A 71 10.64 -9.33 -7.95
CA LEU A 71 10.20 -10.71 -7.74
C LEU A 71 10.54 -11.63 -8.92
N LEU A 72 10.18 -11.24 -10.13
CA LEU A 72 10.46 -12.04 -11.33
C LEU A 72 11.94 -12.15 -11.63
N LYS A 73 12.74 -11.21 -11.15
CA LYS A 73 14.20 -11.22 -11.30
C LYS A 73 14.91 -11.98 -10.18
N LEU A 74 14.18 -12.51 -9.19
CA LEU A 74 14.72 -13.19 -8.02
C LEU A 74 15.87 -12.40 -7.35
N THR A 75 15.66 -11.10 -7.16
CA THR A 75 16.67 -10.23 -6.54
C THR A 75 16.66 -10.37 -5.02
N VAL A 76 17.64 -9.76 -4.36
CA VAL A 76 17.74 -9.72 -2.89
C VAL A 76 16.45 -9.19 -2.26
N PHE A 77 15.80 -8.19 -2.89
CA PHE A 77 14.54 -7.60 -2.42
C PHE A 77 13.30 -8.17 -3.13
N ALA A 78 13.37 -9.41 -3.64
CA ALA A 78 12.27 -10.04 -4.38
C ALA A 78 10.95 -10.09 -3.60
N VAL A 79 11.00 -10.40 -2.31
CA VAL A 79 9.83 -10.44 -1.43
C VAL A 79 9.29 -9.04 -1.11
N GLY A 80 10.17 -8.02 -1.14
CA GLY A 80 9.80 -6.61 -0.98
C GLY A 80 9.15 -6.27 0.36
N VAL A 81 8.15 -5.39 0.30
CA VAL A 81 7.44 -4.84 1.48
C VAL A 81 6.23 -5.69 1.89
N MET A 82 5.81 -6.66 1.04
CA MET A 82 4.57 -7.44 1.24
C MET A 82 4.46 -8.15 2.59
N PRO A 83 5.50 -8.86 3.11
CA PRO A 83 5.39 -9.54 4.40
C PRO A 83 5.08 -8.58 5.55
N TYR A 84 5.66 -7.39 5.54
CA TYR A 84 5.42 -6.39 6.58
C TYR A 84 4.01 -5.84 6.51
N ILE A 85 3.50 -5.55 5.30
CA ILE A 85 2.13 -5.08 5.12
C ILE A 85 1.15 -6.13 5.65
N THR A 86 1.30 -7.38 5.23
CA THR A 86 0.45 -8.50 5.68
C THR A 86 0.51 -8.68 7.20
N ALA A 87 1.70 -8.61 7.80
CA ALA A 87 1.88 -8.69 9.25
C ALA A 87 1.19 -7.52 9.96
N SER A 88 1.34 -6.30 9.43
CA SER A 88 0.69 -5.10 9.99
C SER A 88 -0.83 -5.21 9.95
N ILE A 89 -1.41 -5.74 8.87
CA ILE A 89 -2.84 -6.02 8.75
C ILE A 89 -3.29 -7.02 9.82
N ILE A 90 -2.58 -8.15 9.95
CA ILE A 90 -2.91 -9.19 10.92
C ILE A 90 -2.87 -8.62 12.34
N VAL A 91 -1.83 -7.87 12.69
CA VAL A 91 -1.72 -7.24 14.01
C VAL A 91 -2.84 -6.23 14.24
N GLN A 92 -3.20 -5.40 13.24
CA GLN A 92 -4.33 -4.48 13.35
C GLN A 92 -5.67 -5.20 13.52
N LEU A 93 -5.90 -6.31 12.81
CA LEU A 93 -7.08 -7.14 13.04
C LEU A 93 -7.11 -7.74 14.44
N LEU A 94 -5.97 -8.20 14.94
CA LEU A 94 -5.83 -8.73 16.29
C LEU A 94 -6.12 -7.69 17.37
N THR A 95 -5.90 -6.39 17.12
CA THR A 95 -6.26 -5.33 18.09
C THR A 95 -7.75 -5.22 18.36
N VAL A 96 -8.59 -5.68 17.43
CA VAL A 96 -10.04 -5.67 17.59
C VAL A 96 -10.54 -6.96 18.27
N VAL A 97 -9.84 -8.07 18.04
CA VAL A 97 -10.27 -9.39 18.51
C VAL A 97 -9.70 -9.73 19.90
N ILE A 98 -8.47 -9.29 20.17
CA ILE A 98 -7.75 -9.64 21.40
C ILE A 98 -7.72 -8.45 22.36
N PRO A 99 -8.37 -8.52 23.56
CA PRO A 99 -8.44 -7.41 24.52
C PRO A 99 -7.06 -6.87 24.94
N ARG A 100 -6.06 -7.77 25.04
CA ARG A 100 -4.68 -7.37 25.40
C ARG A 100 -4.03 -6.43 24.39
N PHE A 101 -4.33 -6.59 23.10
CA PHE A 101 -3.83 -5.68 22.05
C PHE A 101 -4.57 -4.33 22.08
N GLU A 102 -5.84 -4.34 22.47
CA GLU A 102 -6.61 -3.11 22.70
C GLU A 102 -6.04 -2.31 23.89
N GLU A 103 -5.68 -2.98 24.99
CA GLU A 103 -5.01 -2.36 26.14
C GLU A 103 -3.67 -1.73 25.74
N LEU A 104 -2.82 -2.47 25.01
CA LEU A 104 -1.56 -1.94 24.49
C LEU A 104 -1.77 -0.68 23.62
N ARG A 105 -2.83 -0.65 22.84
CA ARG A 105 -3.16 0.55 22.04
C ARG A 105 -3.51 1.74 22.93
N LYS A 106 -4.19 1.51 24.06
CA LYS A 106 -4.55 2.56 25.05
C LYS A 106 -3.33 3.04 25.85
N GLU A 107 -2.25 2.24 25.96
CA GLU A 107 -0.98 2.64 26.60
C GLU A 107 -0.22 3.75 25.82
N GLY A 108 -0.67 4.15 24.64
CA GLY A 108 -0.05 5.20 23.83
C GLY A 108 1.27 4.77 23.19
N GLN A 109 2.31 5.61 23.28
CA GLN A 109 3.57 5.36 22.55
C GLN A 109 4.29 4.07 22.99
N ALA A 110 4.26 3.72 24.27
CA ALA A 110 4.90 2.51 24.78
C ALA A 110 4.22 1.24 24.24
N GLY A 111 2.90 1.22 24.20
CA GLY A 111 2.13 0.12 23.62
C GLY A 111 2.30 0.01 22.10
N GLN A 112 2.35 1.16 21.42
CA GLN A 112 2.60 1.20 19.98
C GLN A 112 3.98 0.60 19.63
N ALA A 113 5.02 0.89 20.40
CA ALA A 113 6.34 0.30 20.20
C ALA A 113 6.33 -1.24 20.32
N LYS A 114 5.60 -1.78 21.32
CA LYS A 114 5.43 -3.23 21.48
C LYS A 114 4.65 -3.84 20.29
N MET A 115 3.58 -3.19 19.83
CA MET A 115 2.82 -3.65 18.68
C MET A 115 3.67 -3.68 17.41
N THR A 116 4.50 -2.66 17.18
CA THR A 116 5.45 -2.63 16.05
C THR A 116 6.44 -3.80 16.16
N GLN A 117 6.89 -4.15 17.36
CA GLN A 117 7.80 -5.28 17.55
C GLN A 117 7.13 -6.63 17.23
N TYR A 118 5.86 -6.84 17.62
CA TYR A 118 5.10 -8.02 17.20
C TYR A 118 4.92 -8.08 15.67
N THR A 119 4.66 -6.93 15.05
CA THR A 119 4.57 -6.83 13.59
C THR A 119 5.88 -7.23 12.91
N ARG A 120 7.05 -6.82 13.43
CA ARG A 120 8.37 -7.22 12.92
C ARG A 120 8.59 -8.73 12.98
N TYR A 121 8.29 -9.37 14.13
CA TYR A 121 8.43 -10.83 14.26
C TYR A 121 7.53 -11.58 13.29
N LEU A 122 6.27 -11.17 13.18
CA LEU A 122 5.33 -11.78 12.26
C LEU A 122 5.74 -11.55 10.79
N ALA A 123 6.26 -10.36 10.46
CA ALA A 123 6.75 -10.03 9.13
C ALA A 123 7.93 -10.92 8.70
N ILE A 124 8.87 -11.19 9.60
CA ILE A 124 10.01 -12.09 9.32
C ILE A 124 9.51 -13.53 9.10
N ALA A 125 8.59 -14.02 9.94
CA ALA A 125 8.00 -15.36 9.76
C ALA A 125 7.29 -15.48 8.40
N LEU A 126 6.49 -14.49 8.01
CA LEU A 126 5.83 -14.45 6.71
C LEU A 126 6.84 -14.31 5.55
N ALA A 127 7.93 -13.55 5.74
CA ALA A 127 8.97 -13.42 4.73
C ALA A 127 9.66 -14.76 4.44
N ILE A 128 9.93 -15.57 5.47
CA ILE A 128 10.50 -16.92 5.31
C ILE A 128 9.53 -17.80 4.51
N LEU A 129 8.24 -17.80 4.85
CA LEU A 129 7.22 -18.57 4.14
C LEU A 129 7.11 -18.16 2.66
N GLN A 130 7.07 -16.84 2.40
CA GLN A 130 6.98 -16.32 1.04
C GLN A 130 8.25 -16.59 0.24
N ALA A 131 9.43 -16.37 0.82
CA ALA A 131 10.70 -16.68 0.17
C ALA A 131 10.83 -18.16 -0.17
N THR A 132 10.47 -19.05 0.75
CA THR A 132 10.48 -20.51 0.52
C THR A 132 9.52 -20.89 -0.60
N SER A 133 8.32 -20.32 -0.63
CA SER A 133 7.34 -20.56 -1.69
C SER A 133 7.86 -20.11 -3.06
N ILE A 134 8.44 -18.91 -3.16
CA ILE A 134 8.97 -18.35 -4.41
C ILE A 134 10.15 -19.19 -4.91
N VAL A 135 11.07 -19.59 -4.02
CA VAL A 135 12.23 -20.41 -4.38
C VAL A 135 11.81 -21.81 -4.81
N ALA A 136 10.83 -22.43 -4.13
CA ALA A 136 10.29 -23.72 -4.53
C ALA A 136 9.62 -23.67 -5.90
N LEU A 137 8.90 -22.60 -6.21
CA LEU A 137 8.32 -22.38 -7.55
C LEU A 137 9.39 -22.15 -8.62
N ALA A 138 10.44 -21.40 -8.29
CA ALA A 138 11.55 -21.16 -9.20
C ALA A 138 12.32 -22.44 -9.51
N ALA A 139 12.56 -23.31 -8.51
CA ALA A 139 13.22 -24.59 -8.66
C ALA A 139 12.40 -25.58 -9.51
N ASN A 140 11.08 -25.57 -9.41
CA ASN A 140 10.17 -26.45 -10.15
C ASN A 140 9.77 -25.89 -11.54
N GLY A 141 10.37 -24.78 -12.01
CA GLY A 141 10.01 -24.13 -13.27
C GLY A 141 8.62 -23.49 -13.30
N GLY A 142 7.91 -23.47 -12.17
CA GLY A 142 6.55 -22.95 -12.06
C GLY A 142 6.46 -21.40 -11.97
N LEU A 143 7.57 -20.71 -11.76
CA LEU A 143 7.59 -19.25 -11.63
C LEU A 143 7.40 -18.54 -12.99
N LEU A 144 8.02 -19.07 -14.04
CA LEU A 144 7.96 -18.54 -15.41
C LEU A 144 7.48 -19.67 -16.34
N GLN A 145 6.16 -19.87 -16.40
CA GLN A 145 5.55 -20.93 -17.21
C GLN A 145 5.87 -20.68 -18.70
N GLY A 146 6.31 -21.75 -19.37
CA GLY A 146 6.70 -21.69 -20.78
C GLY A 146 8.19 -21.51 -21.03
N CYS A 147 9.01 -21.36 -20.00
CA CYS A 147 10.46 -21.33 -20.13
C CYS A 147 11.07 -22.69 -19.75
N SER A 148 11.92 -23.22 -20.59
CA SER A 148 12.65 -24.49 -20.37
C SER A 148 14.05 -24.31 -19.79
N LEU A 149 14.46 -23.07 -19.51
CA LEU A 149 15.79 -22.75 -18.99
C LEU A 149 15.83 -22.83 -17.48
N ASP A 150 16.91 -23.40 -16.94
CA ASP A 150 17.13 -23.46 -15.51
C ASP A 150 17.40 -22.05 -14.94
N ILE A 151 16.49 -21.61 -14.06
CA ILE A 151 16.53 -20.29 -13.40
C ILE A 151 17.56 -20.34 -12.25
N ILE A 152 17.65 -21.47 -11.54
CA ILE A 152 18.59 -21.70 -10.44
C ILE A 152 19.72 -22.59 -11.00
N ALA A 153 20.96 -22.08 -10.92
CA ALA A 153 22.13 -22.77 -11.51
C ALA A 153 22.44 -24.11 -10.83
N ASP A 154 22.23 -24.21 -9.53
CA ASP A 154 22.46 -25.42 -8.75
C ASP A 154 21.27 -25.64 -7.80
N GLN A 155 20.56 -26.76 -8.00
CA GLN A 155 19.38 -27.12 -7.21
C GLN A 155 19.71 -27.88 -5.91
N SER A 156 20.95 -27.74 -5.40
CA SER A 156 21.31 -28.33 -4.11
C SER A 156 20.51 -27.67 -2.98
N ILE A 157 20.16 -28.48 -1.96
CA ILE A 157 19.43 -28.00 -0.80
C ILE A 157 20.12 -26.79 -0.14
N PHE A 158 21.46 -26.81 -0.13
CA PHE A 158 22.26 -25.73 0.42
C PHE A 158 22.04 -24.40 -0.34
N THR A 159 22.09 -24.43 -1.66
CA THR A 159 21.84 -23.24 -2.51
C THR A 159 20.44 -22.70 -2.33
N LEU A 160 19.41 -23.57 -2.27
CA LEU A 160 18.03 -23.16 -2.04
C LEU A 160 17.87 -22.47 -0.67
N VAL A 161 18.47 -23.03 0.39
CA VAL A 161 18.44 -22.43 1.73
C VAL A 161 19.15 -21.07 1.74
N VAL A 162 20.28 -20.93 1.06
CA VAL A 162 21.01 -19.65 0.96
C VAL A 162 20.14 -18.60 0.25
N ILE A 163 19.46 -18.93 -0.84
CA ILE A 163 18.58 -18.01 -1.56
C ILE A 163 17.42 -17.56 -0.64
N VAL A 164 16.79 -18.48 0.09
CA VAL A 164 15.71 -18.16 1.05
C VAL A 164 16.20 -17.22 2.15
N LEU A 165 17.39 -17.49 2.72
CA LEU A 165 17.98 -16.63 3.74
C LEU A 165 18.31 -15.23 3.21
N VAL A 166 18.86 -15.13 2.00
CA VAL A 166 19.16 -13.85 1.36
C VAL A 166 17.90 -13.04 1.09
N MET A 167 16.86 -13.67 0.54
CA MET A 167 15.58 -12.99 0.28
C MET A 167 14.87 -12.57 1.57
N THR A 168 14.95 -13.39 2.62
CA THR A 168 14.37 -13.06 3.94
C THR A 168 15.11 -11.90 4.61
N SER A 169 16.46 -11.94 4.58
CA SER A 169 17.27 -10.83 5.09
C SER A 169 17.05 -9.55 4.27
N GLY A 170 16.85 -9.68 2.96
CA GLY A 170 16.45 -8.58 2.09
C GLY A 170 15.11 -7.95 2.50
N ALA A 171 14.09 -8.76 2.76
CA ALA A 171 12.79 -8.28 3.24
C ALA A 171 12.91 -7.59 4.62
N ALA A 172 13.71 -8.13 5.55
CA ALA A 172 13.98 -7.51 6.84
C ALA A 172 14.69 -6.15 6.68
N LEU A 173 15.61 -6.05 5.73
CA LEU A 173 16.33 -4.81 5.44
C LEU A 173 15.40 -3.75 4.82
N VAL A 174 14.50 -4.15 3.92
CA VAL A 174 13.46 -3.26 3.36
C VAL A 174 12.51 -2.76 4.44
N MET A 175 12.10 -3.63 5.36
CA MET A 175 11.30 -3.25 6.52
C MET A 175 12.02 -2.19 7.37
N TRP A 176 13.28 -2.42 7.71
CA TRP A 176 14.09 -1.47 8.46
C TRP A 176 14.28 -0.13 7.74
N MET A 177 14.51 -0.15 6.41
CA MET A 177 14.55 1.07 5.60
C MET A 177 13.24 1.86 5.65
N GLY A 178 12.09 1.18 5.58
CA GLY A 178 10.78 1.82 5.68
C GLY A 178 10.55 2.47 7.06
N GLU A 179 10.96 1.83 8.13
CA GLU A 179 10.90 2.39 9.48
C GLU A 179 11.82 3.60 9.63
N LEU A 180 13.05 3.53 9.12
CA LEU A 180 13.98 4.67 9.12
C LEU A 180 13.44 5.89 8.39
N ILE A 181 12.77 5.70 7.25
CA ILE A 181 12.11 6.81 6.55
C ILE A 181 11.01 7.41 7.42
N THR A 182 10.22 6.57 8.08
CA THR A 182 9.12 7.04 8.94
C THR A 182 9.61 7.82 10.15
N GLU A 183 10.74 7.39 10.76
CA GLU A 183 11.30 8.05 11.95
C GLU A 183 12.09 9.33 11.61
N ARG A 184 12.94 9.28 10.59
CA ARG A 184 13.91 10.34 10.28
C ARG A 184 13.70 11.06 8.96
N GLY A 185 12.84 10.52 8.11
CA GLY A 185 12.54 11.04 6.78
C GLY A 185 11.25 11.85 6.72
N ILE A 186 10.56 11.75 5.60
CA ILE A 186 9.28 12.39 5.32
C ILE A 186 8.30 11.33 4.86
N GLY A 187 7.09 11.37 5.40
CA GLY A 187 6.02 10.47 5.01
C GLY A 187 6.02 9.13 5.75
N ASN A 188 5.09 8.28 5.36
CA ASN A 188 5.09 6.88 5.78
C ASN A 188 6.09 6.11 4.89
N GLY A 189 7.19 5.64 5.48
CA GLY A 189 8.28 5.02 4.75
C GLY A 189 7.87 3.79 3.96
N MET A 190 6.98 2.95 4.50
CA MET A 190 6.51 1.75 3.81
C MET A 190 5.69 2.10 2.56
N SER A 191 4.76 3.03 2.70
CA SER A 191 3.96 3.51 1.57
C SER A 191 4.84 4.16 0.49
N LEU A 192 5.87 4.90 0.91
CA LEU A 192 6.80 5.56 0.01
C LEU A 192 7.69 4.57 -0.75
N LEU A 193 8.13 3.47 -0.13
CA LEU A 193 8.87 2.40 -0.81
C LEU A 193 8.01 1.70 -1.86
N ILE A 194 6.72 1.45 -1.57
CA ILE A 194 5.76 0.92 -2.55
C ILE A 194 5.59 1.89 -3.71
N PHE A 195 5.37 3.18 -3.41
CA PHE A 195 5.26 4.23 -4.41
C PHE A 195 6.45 4.24 -5.37
N VAL A 196 7.68 4.21 -4.83
CA VAL A 196 8.91 4.18 -5.62
C VAL A 196 9.01 2.91 -6.46
N GLY A 197 8.60 1.76 -5.91
CA GLY A 197 8.54 0.49 -6.65
C GLY A 197 7.64 0.58 -7.87
N ILE A 198 6.44 1.13 -7.71
CA ILE A 198 5.46 1.30 -8.78
C ILE A 198 5.95 2.35 -9.80
N ALA A 199 6.35 3.53 -9.33
CA ALA A 199 6.76 4.65 -10.17
C ALA A 199 7.94 4.29 -11.09
N ALA A 200 8.87 3.47 -10.61
CA ALA A 200 10.04 3.07 -11.39
C ALA A 200 9.73 2.08 -12.54
N ARG A 201 8.57 1.45 -12.54
CA ARG A 201 8.14 0.56 -13.63
C ARG A 201 7.45 1.30 -14.77
N ILE A 202 6.84 2.44 -14.49
CA ILE A 202 6.06 3.22 -15.46
C ILE A 202 6.82 3.46 -16.79
N PRO A 203 8.10 3.91 -16.79
CA PRO A 203 8.80 4.15 -18.05
C PRO A 203 9.02 2.89 -18.88
N ALA A 204 9.34 1.76 -18.23
CA ALA A 204 9.60 0.51 -18.91
C ALA A 204 8.32 -0.07 -19.55
N GLU A 205 7.22 -0.06 -18.80
CA GLU A 205 5.93 -0.56 -19.26
C GLU A 205 5.29 0.38 -20.30
N GLY A 206 5.48 1.69 -20.14
CA GLY A 206 5.09 2.68 -21.15
C GLY A 206 5.80 2.44 -22.50
N LYS A 207 7.09 2.13 -22.47
CA LYS A 207 7.84 1.76 -23.67
C LYS A 207 7.29 0.48 -24.29
N THR A 208 6.98 -0.52 -23.51
CA THR A 208 6.40 -1.78 -24.01
C THR A 208 5.07 -1.56 -24.73
N ILE A 209 4.20 -0.68 -24.22
CA ILE A 209 2.94 -0.33 -24.89
C ILE A 209 3.20 0.41 -26.19
N LEU A 210 4.15 1.34 -26.20
CA LEU A 210 4.51 2.11 -27.39
C LEU A 210 5.02 1.19 -28.49
N ASP A 211 5.91 0.25 -28.17
CA ASP A 211 6.53 -0.69 -29.11
C ASP A 211 5.54 -1.76 -29.59
N SER A 212 4.58 -2.21 -28.76
CA SER A 212 3.64 -3.28 -29.10
C SER A 212 2.36 -2.81 -29.79
N ARG A 213 1.86 -1.60 -29.48
CA ARG A 213 0.53 -1.12 -29.88
C ARG A 213 0.56 0.17 -30.70
N GLY A 214 1.71 0.80 -30.84
CA GLY A 214 1.87 2.04 -31.60
C GLY A 214 1.49 3.31 -30.82
N GLY A 215 1.83 4.48 -31.41
CA GLY A 215 1.75 5.77 -30.72
C GLY A 215 0.33 6.23 -30.40
N VAL A 216 -0.67 5.88 -31.22
CA VAL A 216 -2.07 6.34 -31.01
C VAL A 216 -2.68 5.69 -29.76
N ILE A 217 -2.49 4.38 -29.59
CA ILE A 217 -2.99 3.66 -28.41
C ILE A 217 -2.23 4.10 -27.16
N PHE A 218 -0.93 4.31 -27.25
CA PHE A 218 -0.14 4.87 -26.16
C PHE A 218 -0.66 6.25 -25.72
N ALA A 219 -0.95 7.15 -26.66
CA ALA A 219 -1.51 8.46 -26.37
C ALA A 219 -2.91 8.36 -25.69
N ALA A 220 -3.76 7.43 -26.14
CA ALA A 220 -5.07 7.19 -25.53
C ALA A 220 -4.94 6.68 -24.09
N VAL A 221 -4.01 5.73 -23.82
CA VAL A 221 -3.74 5.21 -22.48
C VAL A 221 -3.20 6.32 -21.57
N CYS A 222 -2.30 7.17 -22.03
CA CYS A 222 -1.80 8.32 -21.28
C CYS A 222 -2.92 9.32 -20.97
N ALA A 223 -3.80 9.62 -21.92
CA ALA A 223 -4.94 10.51 -21.69
C ALA A 223 -5.92 9.93 -20.67
N ALA A 224 -6.23 8.64 -20.75
CA ALA A 224 -7.06 7.94 -19.78
C ALA A 224 -6.42 7.95 -18.36
N ALA A 225 -5.11 7.67 -18.28
CA ALA A 225 -4.39 7.73 -17.01
C ALA A 225 -4.42 9.14 -16.41
N LEU A 226 -4.23 10.17 -17.19
CA LEU A 226 -4.34 11.57 -16.73
C LEU A 226 -5.74 11.90 -16.24
N ALA A 227 -6.79 11.46 -16.94
CA ALA A 227 -8.17 11.67 -16.51
C ALA A 227 -8.45 10.97 -15.16
N ILE A 228 -7.97 9.74 -14.98
CA ILE A 228 -8.07 9.01 -13.70
C ILE A 228 -7.31 9.75 -12.59
N ILE A 229 -6.09 10.22 -12.86
CA ILE A 229 -5.28 10.98 -11.89
C ILE A 229 -6.03 12.23 -11.42
N VAL A 230 -6.59 13.02 -12.35
CA VAL A 230 -7.35 14.22 -12.02
C VAL A 230 -8.58 13.87 -11.18
N GLY A 231 -9.33 12.83 -11.55
CA GLY A 231 -10.49 12.36 -10.80
C GLY A 231 -10.12 11.91 -9.37
N VAL A 232 -9.05 11.14 -9.22
CA VAL A 232 -8.57 10.67 -7.92
C VAL A 232 -8.12 11.84 -7.04
N VAL A 233 -7.34 12.78 -7.59
CA VAL A 233 -6.88 13.97 -6.84
C VAL A 233 -8.07 14.80 -6.36
N PHE A 234 -9.10 14.95 -7.20
CA PHE A 234 -10.31 15.71 -6.85
C PHE A 234 -11.04 15.08 -5.66
N VAL A 235 -11.25 13.76 -5.67
CA VAL A 235 -11.93 13.06 -4.58
C VAL A 235 -11.09 12.99 -3.31
N GLU A 236 -9.78 12.74 -3.43
CA GLU A 236 -8.84 12.68 -2.28
C GLU A 236 -8.68 14.03 -1.55
N GLN A 237 -8.90 15.13 -2.24
CA GLN A 237 -8.93 16.46 -1.63
C GLN A 237 -10.29 16.81 -1.03
N GLY A 238 -11.34 16.06 -1.38
CA GLY A 238 -12.69 16.25 -0.87
C GLY A 238 -12.73 16.07 0.66
N GLN A 239 -13.24 17.09 1.38
CA GLN A 239 -13.38 17.03 2.84
C GLN A 239 -14.67 17.73 3.30
N ARG A 240 -15.35 17.12 4.27
CA ARG A 240 -16.44 17.75 4.99
C ARG A 240 -15.87 18.49 6.20
N ARG A 241 -16.08 19.79 6.30
CA ARG A 241 -15.62 20.63 7.41
C ARG A 241 -16.75 20.76 8.42
N ILE A 242 -16.55 20.22 9.63
CA ILE A 242 -17.47 20.34 10.75
C ILE A 242 -17.01 21.53 11.60
N PRO A 243 -17.85 22.59 11.79
CA PRO A 243 -17.47 23.73 12.60
C PRO A 243 -17.37 23.34 14.07
N VAL A 244 -16.29 23.73 14.72
CA VAL A 244 -16.03 23.55 16.15
C VAL A 244 -15.77 24.90 16.76
N GLN A 245 -16.49 25.22 17.84
CA GLN A 245 -16.31 26.45 18.59
C GLN A 245 -15.70 26.14 19.93
N TYR A 246 -14.73 26.96 20.35
CA TYR A 246 -14.14 26.90 21.66
C TYR A 246 -14.75 27.97 22.57
N ALA A 247 -15.06 27.59 23.81
CA ALA A 247 -15.63 28.51 24.78
C ALA A 247 -14.65 29.67 25.08
N LYS A 248 -15.17 30.88 25.10
CA LYS A 248 -14.42 32.07 25.54
C LYS A 248 -14.21 31.99 27.05
N ARG A 249 -12.97 32.15 27.48
CA ARG A 249 -12.65 32.29 28.91
C ARG A 249 -12.31 33.74 29.25
N MET A 250 -12.97 34.31 30.23
CA MET A 250 -12.58 35.58 30.82
C MET A 250 -11.54 35.33 31.91
N VAL A 251 -10.37 35.95 31.76
CA VAL A 251 -9.34 35.98 32.82
C VAL A 251 -9.12 37.46 33.17
N GLY A 252 -9.69 37.87 34.29
CA GLY A 252 -9.74 39.30 34.67
C GLY A 252 -10.57 40.11 33.68
N ARG A 253 -10.02 41.25 33.18
CA ARG A 253 -10.65 42.12 32.18
C ARG A 253 -10.39 41.73 30.73
N ARG A 254 -9.62 40.67 30.47
CA ARG A 254 -9.27 40.24 29.10
C ARG A 254 -10.00 38.96 28.73
N MET A 255 -10.61 38.99 27.55
CA MET A 255 -11.22 37.78 26.96
C MET A 255 -10.15 37.00 26.18
N TYR A 256 -9.94 35.75 26.59
CA TYR A 256 -9.05 34.79 25.88
C TYR A 256 -9.90 33.68 25.26
N GLY A 257 -9.57 33.29 24.04
CA GLY A 257 -10.26 32.23 23.31
C GLY A 257 -11.44 32.70 22.47
N GLY A 258 -12.27 31.77 22.04
CA GLY A 258 -13.40 32.05 21.12
C GLY A 258 -13.03 31.97 19.67
N THR A 259 -11.95 31.27 19.32
CA THR A 259 -11.63 30.91 17.94
C THR A 259 -12.57 29.83 17.46
N SER A 260 -13.21 30.05 16.32
CA SER A 260 -13.91 29.00 15.60
C SER A 260 -12.91 28.26 14.69
N THR A 261 -12.86 26.97 14.80
CA THR A 261 -12.08 26.12 13.91
C THR A 261 -13.00 25.09 13.26
N TYR A 262 -12.48 24.23 12.41
CA TYR A 262 -13.25 23.14 11.82
C TYR A 262 -12.50 21.83 11.93
N LEU A 263 -13.25 20.74 12.11
CA LEU A 263 -12.75 19.38 12.05
C LEU A 263 -12.90 18.89 10.60
N PRO A 264 -11.80 18.70 9.84
CA PRO A 264 -11.90 18.19 8.48
C PRO A 264 -12.06 16.67 8.49
N LEU A 265 -13.15 16.17 7.91
CA LEU A 265 -13.35 14.74 7.63
C LEU A 265 -13.18 14.52 6.13
N LYS A 266 -12.14 13.80 5.73
CA LYS A 266 -11.90 13.45 4.31
C LYS A 266 -13.01 12.51 3.81
N VAL A 267 -13.38 12.59 2.52
CA VAL A 267 -14.29 11.65 1.88
C VAL A 267 -13.68 10.24 1.89
N ASN A 268 -12.41 10.15 1.54
CA ASN A 268 -11.62 8.94 1.72
C ASN A 268 -10.79 9.06 3.01
N GLN A 269 -11.38 8.69 4.16
CA GLN A 269 -10.69 8.70 5.44
C GLN A 269 -9.67 7.56 5.57
N ALA A 270 -9.93 6.45 4.89
CA ALA A 270 -9.09 5.26 4.93
C ALA A 270 -7.84 5.36 4.03
N GLY A 271 -7.80 6.31 3.09
CA GLY A 271 -6.73 6.42 2.11
C GLY A 271 -6.68 5.19 1.19
N VAL A 272 -5.48 4.77 0.83
CA VAL A 272 -5.23 3.63 -0.07
C VAL A 272 -5.08 2.29 0.67
N ILE A 273 -5.02 2.31 2.00
CA ILE A 273 -4.72 1.14 2.83
C ILE A 273 -5.71 -0.02 2.62
N PRO A 274 -7.04 0.20 2.52
CA PRO A 274 -8.00 -0.88 2.28
C PRO A 274 -7.76 -1.64 0.98
N VAL A 275 -7.30 -0.95 -0.06
CA VAL A 275 -7.01 -1.57 -1.36
C VAL A 275 -5.78 -2.48 -1.27
N ILE A 276 -4.75 -2.05 -0.54
CA ILE A 276 -3.56 -2.85 -0.26
C ILE A 276 -3.94 -4.09 0.58
N PHE A 277 -4.85 -3.93 1.56
CA PHE A 277 -5.33 -5.03 2.39
C PHE A 277 -6.12 -6.06 1.59
N ALA A 278 -7.04 -5.60 0.75
CA ALA A 278 -7.84 -6.48 -0.11
C ALA A 278 -6.94 -7.29 -1.07
N SER A 279 -5.96 -6.65 -1.72
CA SER A 279 -5.04 -7.34 -2.61
C SER A 279 -4.14 -8.35 -1.87
N SER A 280 -3.67 -8.00 -0.67
CA SER A 280 -2.87 -8.91 0.16
C SER A 280 -3.68 -10.12 0.63
N LEU A 281 -4.96 -9.94 0.98
CA LEU A 281 -5.82 -11.03 1.42
C LEU A 281 -6.14 -12.01 0.29
N ILE A 282 -6.38 -11.51 -0.93
CA ILE A 282 -6.59 -12.37 -2.11
C ILE A 282 -5.32 -13.17 -2.44
N TYR A 283 -4.15 -12.62 -2.14
CA TYR A 283 -2.90 -13.32 -2.38
C TYR A 283 -2.65 -14.52 -1.44
N ILE A 284 -3.15 -14.49 -0.20
CA ILE A 284 -2.95 -15.56 0.80
C ILE A 284 -3.48 -16.93 0.32
N PRO A 285 -4.73 -17.09 -0.15
CA PRO A 285 -5.23 -18.35 -0.71
C PRO A 285 -4.35 -18.89 -1.84
N HIS A 286 -3.84 -18.00 -2.67
CA HIS A 286 -2.96 -18.36 -3.77
C HIS A 286 -1.61 -18.91 -3.29
N LEU A 287 -1.00 -18.27 -2.28
CA LEU A 287 0.21 -18.77 -1.62
C LEU A 287 0.00 -20.16 -1.01
N ILE A 288 -1.12 -20.38 -0.30
CA ILE A 288 -1.45 -21.67 0.31
C ILE A 288 -1.56 -22.76 -0.77
N THR A 289 -2.25 -22.46 -1.86
CA THR A 289 -2.39 -23.39 -2.99
C THR A 289 -1.03 -23.76 -3.59
N GLN A 290 -0.16 -22.77 -3.78
CA GLN A 290 1.20 -23.00 -4.30
C GLN A 290 2.04 -23.88 -3.36
N LEU A 291 2.01 -23.61 -2.06
CA LEU A 291 2.73 -24.41 -1.05
C LEU A 291 2.24 -25.86 -1.02
N VAL A 292 0.93 -26.06 -1.02
CA VAL A 292 0.33 -27.41 -1.02
C VAL A 292 0.67 -28.17 -2.32
N ARG A 293 0.64 -27.49 -3.46
CA ARG A 293 0.96 -28.05 -4.77
C ARG A 293 2.44 -28.45 -4.87
N SER A 294 3.33 -27.60 -4.34
CA SER A 294 4.77 -27.89 -4.29
C SER A 294 5.08 -29.09 -3.37
N GLY A 295 4.41 -29.22 -2.23
CA GLY A 295 4.61 -30.34 -1.32
C GLY A 295 4.02 -31.69 -1.77
N ARG A 296 3.07 -31.69 -2.71
CA ARG A 296 2.37 -32.92 -3.21
C ARG A 296 2.79 -33.37 -4.61
N GLY A 297 3.91 -32.91 -5.11
CA GLY A 297 4.42 -33.34 -6.44
C GLY A 297 3.53 -32.94 -7.62
N GLY A 298 2.81 -31.82 -7.53
CA GLY A 298 2.08 -31.25 -8.67
C GLY A 298 0.65 -31.76 -8.89
N VAL A 299 0.16 -32.72 -8.12
CA VAL A 299 -1.21 -33.28 -8.25
C VAL A 299 -2.19 -32.44 -7.45
N GLY A 300 -2.71 -31.36 -8.02
CA GLY A 300 -3.72 -30.49 -7.45
C GLY A 300 -5.11 -30.81 -8.03
N ASN A 301 -5.83 -31.77 -7.47
CA ASN A 301 -7.21 -32.08 -7.86
C ASN A 301 -8.20 -31.88 -6.69
N THR A 302 -7.82 -31.07 -5.71
CA THR A 302 -8.66 -30.72 -4.56
C THR A 302 -9.69 -29.67 -4.99
N TRP A 303 -10.92 -29.71 -4.42
CA TRP A 303 -11.92 -28.69 -4.69
C TRP A 303 -11.40 -27.26 -4.45
N TRP A 304 -10.47 -27.13 -3.49
CA TRP A 304 -9.78 -25.86 -3.18
C TRP A 304 -8.92 -25.35 -4.35
N ASP A 305 -8.13 -26.24 -4.98
CA ASP A 305 -7.32 -25.88 -6.15
C ASP A 305 -8.17 -25.45 -7.32
N LYS A 306 -9.32 -26.12 -7.52
CA LYS A 306 -10.30 -25.74 -8.55
C LYS A 306 -10.95 -24.41 -8.23
N PHE A 307 -11.34 -24.18 -6.96
CA PHE A 307 -11.94 -22.92 -6.54
C PHE A 307 -10.97 -21.75 -6.72
N VAL A 308 -9.75 -21.85 -6.20
CA VAL A 308 -8.73 -20.81 -6.33
C VAL A 308 -8.31 -20.63 -7.80
N GLY A 309 -8.11 -21.71 -8.54
CA GLY A 309 -7.73 -21.68 -9.95
C GLY A 309 -8.80 -21.08 -10.87
N THR A 310 -10.08 -21.36 -10.62
CA THR A 310 -11.17 -20.87 -11.46
C THR A 310 -11.61 -19.44 -11.09
N TYR A 311 -11.74 -19.14 -9.80
CA TYR A 311 -12.37 -17.89 -9.34
C TYR A 311 -11.40 -16.82 -8.82
N LEU A 312 -10.19 -17.21 -8.40
CA LEU A 312 -9.24 -16.26 -7.80
C LEU A 312 -7.97 -16.05 -8.63
N SER A 313 -7.76 -16.85 -9.69
CA SER A 313 -6.55 -16.74 -10.52
C SER A 313 -6.69 -15.74 -11.66
N ASP A 314 -7.89 -15.58 -12.21
CA ASP A 314 -8.13 -14.65 -13.31
C ASP A 314 -8.72 -13.34 -12.76
N SER A 315 -7.96 -12.26 -12.87
CA SER A 315 -8.39 -10.92 -12.43
C SER A 315 -9.51 -10.33 -13.30
N SER A 316 -9.81 -10.96 -14.44
CA SER A 316 -10.89 -10.56 -15.33
C SER A 316 -12.23 -11.27 -15.01
N ASP A 317 -12.21 -12.30 -14.16
CA ASP A 317 -13.44 -13.03 -13.79
C ASP A 317 -14.37 -12.11 -12.99
N PRO A 318 -15.68 -12.04 -13.32
CA PRO A 318 -16.68 -11.30 -12.58
C PRO A 318 -16.73 -11.66 -11.08
N VAL A 319 -16.46 -12.92 -10.73
CA VAL A 319 -16.44 -13.38 -9.34
C VAL A 319 -15.23 -12.79 -8.60
N TYR A 320 -14.05 -12.79 -9.22
CA TYR A 320 -12.85 -12.12 -8.67
C TYR A 320 -13.12 -10.64 -8.40
N ILE A 321 -13.67 -9.95 -9.41
CA ILE A 321 -14.02 -8.52 -9.33
C ILE A 321 -15.01 -8.26 -8.20
N GLY A 322 -16.04 -9.11 -8.07
CA GLY A 322 -17.04 -8.99 -6.99
C GLY A 322 -16.46 -9.20 -5.60
N ILE A 323 -15.61 -10.22 -5.41
CA ILE A 323 -14.93 -10.50 -4.15
C ILE A 323 -13.97 -9.35 -3.81
N TYR A 324 -13.18 -8.90 -4.76
CA TYR A 324 -12.21 -7.81 -4.57
C TYR A 324 -12.90 -6.51 -4.19
N PHE A 325 -13.97 -6.14 -4.89
CA PHE A 325 -14.79 -4.98 -4.58
C PHE A 325 -15.42 -5.06 -3.18
N GLY A 326 -15.98 -6.21 -2.82
CA GLY A 326 -16.55 -6.46 -1.50
C GLY A 326 -15.51 -6.36 -0.37
N LEU A 327 -14.31 -6.91 -0.59
CA LEU A 327 -13.20 -6.80 0.35
C LEU A 327 -12.73 -5.35 0.55
N ILE A 328 -12.66 -4.56 -0.52
CA ILE A 328 -12.30 -3.14 -0.41
C ILE A 328 -13.32 -2.39 0.44
N ILE A 329 -14.62 -2.60 0.23
CA ILE A 329 -15.66 -1.98 1.05
C ILE A 329 -15.52 -2.42 2.51
N PHE A 330 -15.40 -3.71 2.76
CA PHE A 330 -15.24 -4.27 4.11
C PHE A 330 -14.03 -3.65 4.84
N PHE A 331 -12.86 -3.66 4.20
CA PHE A 331 -11.65 -3.10 4.80
C PHE A 331 -11.70 -1.58 4.95
N THR A 332 -12.43 -0.87 4.11
CA THR A 332 -12.61 0.58 4.26
C THR A 332 -13.40 0.88 5.53
N TYR A 333 -14.53 0.22 5.76
CA TYR A 333 -15.30 0.37 6.99
C TYR A 333 -14.51 -0.06 8.22
N PHE A 334 -13.85 -1.21 8.11
CA PHE A 334 -13.01 -1.74 9.19
C PHE A 334 -11.90 -0.74 9.57
N TYR A 335 -11.14 -0.26 8.59
CA TYR A 335 -10.02 0.66 8.84
C TYR A 335 -10.49 1.99 9.41
N VAL A 336 -11.57 2.56 8.90
CA VAL A 336 -12.15 3.80 9.43
C VAL A 336 -12.58 3.62 10.87
N SER A 337 -13.21 2.49 11.23
CA SER A 337 -13.65 2.21 12.61
C SER A 337 -12.47 2.07 13.59
N VAL A 338 -11.35 1.53 13.12
CA VAL A 338 -10.14 1.36 13.93
C VAL A 338 -9.37 2.67 14.07
N THR A 339 -9.25 3.43 12.98
CA THR A 339 -8.39 4.63 12.95
C THR A 339 -9.06 5.85 13.58
N PHE A 340 -10.36 5.98 13.41
CA PHE A 340 -11.13 7.10 13.93
C PHE A 340 -12.12 6.61 14.98
N ASN A 341 -11.79 6.84 16.27
CA ASN A 341 -12.71 6.56 17.38
C ASN A 341 -13.53 7.82 17.71
N PRO A 342 -14.83 7.87 17.37
CA PRO A 342 -15.67 9.04 17.62
C PRO A 342 -15.79 9.41 19.11
N ASP A 343 -15.79 8.40 19.99
CA ASP A 343 -15.94 8.60 21.44
C ASP A 343 -14.70 9.29 22.02
N GLU A 344 -13.48 8.83 21.67
CA GLU A 344 -12.22 9.48 22.07
C GLU A 344 -12.13 10.92 21.57
N ARG A 345 -12.52 11.16 20.30
CA ARG A 345 -12.50 12.51 19.72
C ARG A 345 -13.50 13.45 20.36
N ALA A 346 -14.69 12.97 20.72
CA ALA A 346 -15.69 13.75 21.43
C ALA A 346 -15.22 14.10 22.84
N ASP A 347 -14.56 13.17 23.54
CA ASP A 347 -14.00 13.41 24.88
C ASP A 347 -12.79 14.36 24.83
N GLU A 348 -11.92 14.26 23.84
CA GLU A 348 -10.84 15.23 23.62
C GLU A 348 -11.41 16.64 23.40
N MET A 349 -12.40 16.79 22.51
CA MET A 349 -13.06 18.06 22.26
C MET A 349 -13.66 18.64 23.56
N LYS A 350 -14.34 17.80 24.36
CA LYS A 350 -14.90 18.20 25.65
C LYS A 350 -13.84 18.68 26.65
N LYS A 351 -12.70 17.97 26.74
CA LYS A 351 -11.56 18.35 27.62
C LYS A 351 -10.98 19.70 27.23
N PHE A 352 -10.90 20.03 25.94
CA PHE A 352 -10.40 21.31 25.46
C PHE A 352 -11.47 22.41 25.40
N GLY A 353 -12.70 22.14 25.87
CA GLY A 353 -13.80 23.13 25.86
C GLY A 353 -14.36 23.42 24.45
N GLY A 354 -14.10 22.51 23.49
CA GLY A 354 -14.65 22.59 22.14
C GLY A 354 -16.05 21.95 22.07
N PHE A 355 -16.95 22.55 21.30
CA PHE A 355 -18.27 22.00 21.03
C PHE A 355 -18.70 22.27 19.59
N ILE A 356 -19.58 21.43 19.07
CA ILE A 356 -20.20 21.61 17.77
C ILE A 356 -21.47 22.46 17.98
N PRO A 357 -21.68 23.57 17.25
CA PRO A 357 -22.87 24.40 17.39
C PRO A 357 -24.14 23.58 17.23
N GLY A 358 -25.04 23.69 18.21
CA GLY A 358 -26.32 22.96 18.24
C GLY A 358 -26.26 21.54 18.81
N ILE A 359 -25.07 21.02 19.19
CA ILE A 359 -24.90 19.66 19.75
C ILE A 359 -24.23 19.76 21.13
N ARG A 360 -24.79 19.05 22.13
CA ARG A 360 -24.22 19.00 23.47
C ARG A 360 -22.86 18.26 23.46
N PRO A 361 -21.82 18.78 24.14
CA PRO A 361 -20.52 18.11 24.22
C PRO A 361 -20.64 16.76 24.97
N GLY A 362 -19.84 15.78 24.51
CA GLY A 362 -19.81 14.41 25.04
C GLY A 362 -20.49 13.41 24.12
N ARG A 363 -21.31 12.51 24.67
CA ARG A 363 -21.93 11.39 23.94
C ARG A 363 -22.73 11.80 22.69
N PRO A 364 -23.57 12.86 22.72
CA PRO A 364 -24.27 13.33 21.53
C PRO A 364 -23.34 13.80 20.41
N THR A 365 -22.17 14.35 20.76
CA THR A 365 -21.14 14.72 19.78
C THR A 365 -20.51 13.48 19.15
N ALA A 366 -20.25 12.43 19.93
CA ALA A 366 -19.74 11.15 19.42
C ALA A 366 -20.73 10.50 18.46
N ASP A 367 -22.02 10.47 18.81
CA ASP A 367 -23.09 9.90 17.96
C ASP A 367 -23.24 10.67 16.63
N TYR A 368 -23.15 12.00 16.68
CA TYR A 368 -23.15 12.82 15.48
C TYR A 368 -21.93 12.55 14.58
N LEU A 369 -20.72 12.46 15.15
CA LEU A 369 -19.51 12.14 14.41
C LEU A 369 -19.60 10.74 13.79
N ARG A 370 -20.13 9.76 14.53
CA ARG A 370 -20.36 8.39 14.02
C ARG A 370 -21.32 8.39 12.86
N TYR A 371 -22.42 9.12 12.96
CA TYR A 371 -23.40 9.27 11.89
C TYR A 371 -22.78 9.88 10.62
N VAL A 372 -22.02 10.97 10.77
CA VAL A 372 -21.38 11.65 9.64
C VAL A 372 -20.32 10.74 8.98
N LEU A 373 -19.51 10.05 9.79
CA LEU A 373 -18.49 9.12 9.29
C LEU A 373 -19.10 8.00 8.46
N ASN A 374 -20.13 7.32 8.98
CA ASN A 374 -20.78 6.23 8.24
C ASN A 374 -21.35 6.70 6.89
N ARG A 375 -21.90 7.93 6.84
CA ARG A 375 -22.41 8.52 5.62
C ARG A 375 -21.34 8.90 4.61
N ILE A 376 -20.15 9.32 5.07
CA ILE A 376 -19.03 9.70 4.21
C ILE A 376 -18.23 8.46 3.77
N THR A 377 -18.10 7.45 4.63
CA THR A 377 -17.35 6.23 4.32
C THR A 377 -17.97 5.43 3.19
N LEU A 378 -19.30 5.41 3.06
CA LEU A 378 -19.98 4.68 1.98
C LEU A 378 -19.58 5.16 0.58
N PRO A 379 -19.76 6.44 0.20
CA PRO A 379 -19.31 6.90 -1.11
C PRO A 379 -17.79 6.80 -1.28
N GLY A 380 -17.01 6.97 -0.20
CA GLY A 380 -15.55 6.78 -0.22
C GLY A 380 -15.15 5.34 -0.53
N SER A 381 -15.82 4.33 0.05
CA SER A 381 -15.55 2.92 -0.20
C SER A 381 -15.94 2.48 -1.62
N ILE A 382 -17.09 2.95 -2.11
CA ILE A 382 -17.52 2.70 -3.50
C ILE A 382 -16.54 3.31 -4.49
N TYR A 383 -16.11 4.54 -4.25
CA TYR A 383 -15.11 5.23 -5.07
C TYR A 383 -13.80 4.41 -5.14
N LEU A 384 -13.26 3.97 -3.99
CA LEU A 384 -12.05 3.14 -3.95
C LEU A 384 -12.22 1.84 -4.72
N GLY A 385 -13.35 1.16 -4.53
CA GLY A 385 -13.67 -0.09 -5.21
C GLY A 385 -13.79 0.09 -6.73
N VAL A 386 -14.48 1.13 -7.19
CA VAL A 386 -14.64 1.42 -8.62
C VAL A 386 -13.28 1.69 -9.26
N ILE A 387 -12.44 2.54 -8.67
CA ILE A 387 -11.12 2.85 -9.27
C ILE A 387 -10.20 1.63 -9.23
N ALA A 388 -10.24 0.83 -8.17
CA ALA A 388 -9.41 -0.38 -8.10
C ALA A 388 -9.79 -1.41 -9.17
N VAL A 389 -11.07 -1.53 -9.50
CA VAL A 389 -11.62 -2.50 -10.46
C VAL A 389 -11.62 -1.98 -11.91
N LEU A 390 -11.64 -0.66 -12.08
CA LEU A 390 -11.79 -0.01 -13.39
C LEU A 390 -10.82 -0.53 -14.46
N PRO A 391 -9.51 -0.75 -14.21
CA PRO A 391 -8.62 -1.31 -15.22
C PRO A 391 -8.97 -2.73 -15.63
N ASN A 392 -9.45 -3.56 -14.70
CA ASN A 392 -9.87 -4.93 -15.01
C ASN A 392 -11.08 -4.93 -15.95
N LEU A 393 -12.00 -3.97 -15.78
CA LEU A 393 -13.13 -3.77 -16.69
C LEU A 393 -12.69 -3.30 -18.08
N PHE A 394 -11.70 -2.40 -18.17
CA PHE A 394 -11.15 -1.99 -19.47
C PHE A 394 -10.47 -3.13 -20.22
N LEU A 395 -9.84 -4.07 -19.52
CA LEU A 395 -9.25 -5.27 -20.12
C LEU A 395 -10.32 -6.19 -20.73
N GLN A 396 -11.49 -6.30 -20.12
CA GLN A 396 -12.61 -7.08 -20.64
C GLN A 396 -13.23 -6.49 -21.91
N ILE A 397 -13.37 -5.15 -21.98
CA ILE A 397 -14.02 -4.46 -23.09
C ILE A 397 -13.12 -4.41 -24.34
N GLY A 398 -11.81 -4.44 -24.16
CA GLY A 398 -10.81 -4.38 -25.25
C GLY A 398 -10.52 -5.73 -25.87
N ASN A 399 -11.52 -6.42 -26.46
CA ASN A 399 -11.42 -7.68 -27.25
C ASN A 399 -10.03 -8.37 -27.21
N GLY A 400 -9.83 -9.20 -26.19
CA GLY A 400 -9.11 -10.46 -26.25
C GLY A 400 -7.74 -10.53 -26.93
N GLY A 401 -6.78 -9.69 -26.63
CA GLY A 401 -5.48 -9.91 -27.21
C GLY A 401 -4.38 -9.02 -26.65
N GLY A 402 -3.79 -9.39 -25.52
CA GLY A 402 -2.44 -8.96 -25.18
C GLY A 402 -2.25 -7.65 -24.43
N VAL A 403 -3.27 -7.07 -23.77
CA VAL A 403 -3.07 -6.02 -22.74
C VAL A 403 -3.23 -6.65 -21.35
N GLN A 404 -2.53 -7.74 -21.12
CA GLN A 404 -2.55 -8.45 -19.83
C GLN A 404 -1.84 -7.66 -18.72
N ASN A 405 -1.07 -6.62 -19.06
CA ASN A 405 -0.33 -5.80 -18.10
C ASN A 405 -0.56 -4.32 -18.41
N LEU A 406 -1.69 -3.75 -17.94
CA LEU A 406 -1.77 -2.29 -17.88
C LEU A 406 -0.92 -1.82 -16.69
N PRO A 407 0.17 -1.08 -16.95
CA PRO A 407 1.03 -0.51 -15.88
C PRO A 407 0.30 0.46 -14.98
N PHE A 408 -0.83 0.97 -15.48
CA PHE A 408 -1.72 1.89 -14.78
C PHE A 408 -2.91 1.13 -14.16
N GLY A 409 -2.67 -0.03 -13.53
CA GLY A 409 -3.69 -0.69 -12.73
C GLY A 409 -4.27 0.29 -11.70
N GLY A 410 -5.60 0.28 -11.48
CA GLY A 410 -6.26 1.24 -10.59
C GLY A 410 -5.64 1.27 -9.19
N THR A 411 -5.18 0.13 -8.70
CA THR A 411 -4.43 0.02 -7.43
C THR A 411 -3.12 0.79 -7.46
N ALA A 412 -2.35 0.67 -8.54
CA ALA A 412 -1.07 1.36 -8.70
C ALA A 412 -1.25 2.88 -8.76
N VAL A 413 -2.23 3.34 -9.53
CA VAL A 413 -2.57 4.76 -9.65
C VAL A 413 -3.07 5.32 -8.32
N LEU A 414 -3.97 4.61 -7.62
CA LEU A 414 -4.45 5.01 -6.30
C LEU A 414 -3.32 5.13 -5.29
N ILE A 415 -2.44 4.12 -5.21
CA ILE A 415 -1.30 4.13 -4.28
C ILE A 415 -0.37 5.29 -4.62
N MET A 416 -0.07 5.49 -5.90
CA MET A 416 0.85 6.53 -6.35
C MET A 416 0.31 7.93 -6.01
N ILE A 417 -0.97 8.21 -6.26
CA ILE A 417 -1.57 9.51 -5.99
C ILE A 417 -1.77 9.70 -4.49
N GLY A 418 -2.31 8.70 -3.79
CA GLY A 418 -2.58 8.80 -2.36
C GLY A 418 -1.31 9.04 -1.54
N VAL A 419 -0.28 8.26 -1.78
CA VAL A 419 1.03 8.41 -1.09
C VAL A 419 1.69 9.73 -1.48
N GLY A 420 1.62 10.12 -2.75
CA GLY A 420 2.16 11.39 -3.22
C GLY A 420 1.48 12.59 -2.54
N LEU A 421 0.15 12.61 -2.48
CA LEU A 421 -0.62 13.66 -1.82
C LEU A 421 -0.36 13.72 -0.31
N ASP A 422 -0.31 12.56 0.36
CA ASP A 422 -0.05 12.51 1.81
C ASP A 422 1.39 13.00 2.12
N THR A 423 2.36 12.64 1.29
CA THR A 423 3.75 13.12 1.45
C THR A 423 3.84 14.64 1.25
N VAL A 424 3.18 15.19 0.23
CA VAL A 424 3.15 16.64 -0.01
C VAL A 424 2.45 17.37 1.14
N LYS A 425 1.32 16.87 1.65
CA LYS A 425 0.63 17.45 2.81
C LYS A 425 1.49 17.45 4.07
N GLN A 426 2.28 16.41 4.30
CA GLN A 426 3.22 16.36 5.42
C GLN A 426 4.34 17.40 5.27
N ILE A 427 4.88 17.58 4.06
CA ILE A 427 5.86 18.62 3.78
C ILE A 427 5.26 20.01 4.04
N GLU A 428 4.06 20.27 3.56
CA GLU A 428 3.36 21.56 3.79
C GLU A 428 3.09 21.80 5.28
N SER A 429 2.66 20.79 6.02
CA SER A 429 2.43 20.86 7.47
C SER A 429 3.72 21.22 8.22
N GLN A 430 4.85 20.58 7.91
CA GLN A 430 6.14 20.86 8.53
C GLN A 430 6.66 22.27 8.18
N LEU A 431 6.39 22.76 6.96
CA LEU A 431 6.72 24.13 6.55
C LEU A 431 5.89 25.15 7.33
N MET A 432 4.58 24.93 7.48
CA MET A 432 3.70 25.84 8.21
C MET A 432 4.08 25.95 9.69
N GLN A 433 4.40 24.84 10.35
CA GLN A 433 4.83 24.84 11.75
C GLN A 433 6.05 25.76 11.97
N ARG A 434 7.00 25.78 11.04
CA ARG A 434 8.21 26.63 11.15
C ARG A 434 7.99 28.09 10.82
N ASN A 435 7.08 28.40 9.93
CA ASN A 435 6.75 29.81 9.66
C ASN A 435 6.13 30.50 10.90
N TYR A 436 5.45 29.74 11.76
CA TYR A 436 4.96 30.24 13.05
C TYR A 436 6.07 30.48 14.08
N GLU A 437 7.13 29.66 14.12
CA GLU A 437 8.28 29.89 15.00
C GLU A 437 9.10 31.13 14.61
N GLY A 438 9.11 31.50 13.33
CA GLY A 438 9.76 32.73 12.82
C GLY A 438 9.07 34.03 13.23
N PHE A 439 7.78 33.98 13.62
CA PHE A 439 7.03 35.15 14.11
C PHE A 439 7.18 35.39 15.62
N LEU A 440 7.77 34.47 16.35
CA LEU A 440 7.99 34.53 17.80
C LEU A 440 9.43 34.90 18.17
N LYS A 441 10.29 35.14 17.19
CA LYS A 441 11.61 35.77 17.33
C LYS A 441 11.53 37.17 16.77
#